data_ff6233eabd1dc6a8b92d140baaedd196
#
_entry.id   ff6233eabd1dc6a8b92d140baaedd196
#
_cell.length_a   1.000
_cell.length_b   1.000
_cell.length_c   1.000
_cell.angle_alpha   90.00
_cell.angle_beta   90.00
_cell.angle_gamma   90.00
#
_symmetry.space_group_name_H-M   'P 1'
#
loop_
_entity.id
_entity.type
_entity.pdbx_description
1 polymer ?
#
loop_
_entity_poly.entity_id
_entity_poly.type
_entity_poly.pdbx_seq_one_letter_code
_entity_poly.pdbx_strand_id
1 'polypeptide(L)'
;MIVSRGQIYFEKKHMESVKQLPKYARERYFAIARTLANKPFGITRKEAADMVKLSLRQLYRIISRFKEEGLSGLLHRSRRPKNSPNKTSDEEEKVIQQVRDASGFGPDAIAHLIQESNSRNGITKKVHPSTVYNVLVRTQEIEKEKRIQNKWKFFEWGHPRRLIQADLTKLYGVPILRMEDDHSRKGWAIALPDQRDVTVVDGMKKLVNERYDNLLTDNGSQFSRKNSVMRKYCEKYLNEKHIWTSVHHPQTMGKLSAYQKALKRFLRHQMRGSRNRTRINYWISVFNGFYNNGRQHSSIGTVPEMRYSGKIDDNWYVKLVKALKLESVLTI
;
A
#
# COMPACT_ATOMS: atom_id res chain seq x y z
N MET A 1 0.23 37.08 -32.55
CA MET A 1 0.79 38.35 -32.11
C MET A 1 1.26 39.09 -33.36
N ILE A 2 0.73 40.25 -33.60
CA ILE A 2 1.04 41.14 -34.76
C ILE A 2 1.66 42.40 -34.23
N VAL A 3 2.76 42.86 -34.81
CA VAL A 3 3.36 44.15 -34.50
C VAL A 3 3.06 45.09 -35.67
N SER A 4 2.31 46.16 -35.39
CA SER A 4 1.99 47.17 -36.38
C SER A 4 2.19 48.56 -35.80
N ARG A 5 2.86 49.43 -36.54
CA ARG A 5 3.17 50.82 -36.12
C ARG A 5 3.82 50.94 -34.73
N GLY A 6 4.64 49.93 -34.35
CA GLY A 6 5.29 49.87 -33.04
C GLY A 6 4.42 49.44 -31.87
N GLN A 7 3.18 49.07 -32.12
CA GLN A 7 2.27 48.51 -31.13
C GLN A 7 2.11 47.02 -31.34
N ILE A 8 1.84 46.28 -30.24
CA ILE A 8 1.64 44.85 -30.26
C ILE A 8 0.14 44.53 -30.15
N TYR A 9 -0.37 43.86 -31.14
CA TYR A 9 -1.75 43.38 -31.17
C TYR A 9 -1.79 41.88 -30.90
N PHE A 10 -2.72 41.48 -30.04
CA PHE A 10 -2.92 40.09 -29.69
C PHE A 10 -4.28 39.63 -30.19
N GLU A 11 -4.32 38.53 -30.92
CA GLU A 11 -5.56 37.89 -31.28
C GLU A 11 -6.24 37.32 -30.00
N LYS A 12 -7.56 37.48 -29.91
CA LYS A 12 -8.34 37.04 -28.72
C LYS A 12 -8.09 35.57 -28.38
N LYS A 13 -8.15 34.68 -29.38
CA LYS A 13 -7.92 33.25 -29.23
C LYS A 13 -6.50 32.94 -28.70
N HIS A 14 -5.49 33.64 -29.17
CA HIS A 14 -4.12 33.48 -28.70
C HIS A 14 -3.96 33.96 -27.26
N MET A 15 -4.64 35.03 -26.86
CA MET A 15 -4.63 35.50 -25.48
C MET A 15 -5.33 34.55 -24.50
N GLU A 16 -6.35 33.86 -24.95
CA GLU A 16 -6.97 32.81 -24.13
C GLU A 16 -5.97 31.68 -23.84
N SER A 17 -5.20 31.22 -24.83
CA SER A 17 -4.15 30.22 -24.64
C SER A 17 -3.04 30.73 -23.70
N VAL A 18 -2.64 32.02 -23.80
CA VAL A 18 -1.66 32.62 -22.89
C VAL A 18 -2.19 32.69 -21.46
N LYS A 19 -3.49 32.99 -21.27
CA LYS A 19 -4.11 32.97 -19.92
C LYS A 19 -4.07 31.65 -19.22
N GLN A 20 -4.08 30.54 -19.96
CA GLN A 20 -3.97 29.17 -19.42
C GLN A 20 -2.56 28.80 -18.94
N LEU A 21 -1.54 29.56 -19.33
CA LEU A 21 -0.16 29.32 -18.91
C LEU A 21 0.03 29.61 -17.41
N PRO A 22 0.98 28.93 -16.74
CA PRO A 22 1.43 29.28 -15.40
C PRO A 22 1.89 30.73 -15.31
N LYS A 23 1.75 31.40 -14.16
CA LYS A 23 2.09 32.81 -13.94
C LYS A 23 3.47 33.19 -14.49
N TYR A 24 4.51 32.44 -14.17
CA TYR A 24 5.87 32.68 -14.62
C TYR A 24 6.03 32.64 -16.15
N ALA A 25 5.28 31.76 -16.83
CA ALA A 25 5.34 31.66 -18.30
C ALA A 25 4.59 32.82 -18.97
N ARG A 26 3.49 33.30 -18.39
CA ARG A 26 2.80 34.51 -18.81
C ARG A 26 3.69 35.72 -18.66
N GLU A 27 4.38 35.89 -17.55
CA GLU A 27 5.34 36.98 -17.32
C GLU A 27 6.45 36.96 -18.37
N ARG A 28 7.02 35.79 -18.69
CA ARG A 28 7.99 35.64 -19.78
C ARG A 28 7.42 36.04 -21.14
N TYR A 29 6.20 35.61 -21.43
CA TYR A 29 5.52 35.99 -22.68
C TYR A 29 5.41 37.49 -22.82
N PHE A 30 4.88 38.20 -21.81
CA PHE A 30 4.71 39.63 -21.86
C PHE A 30 6.06 40.40 -21.89
N ALA A 31 7.06 39.94 -21.14
CA ALA A 31 8.39 40.53 -21.18
C ALA A 31 9.00 40.43 -22.61
N ILE A 32 8.90 39.24 -23.24
CA ILE A 32 9.37 39.02 -24.61
C ILE A 32 8.56 39.92 -25.60
N ALA A 33 7.24 39.92 -25.47
CA ALA A 33 6.39 40.75 -26.34
C ALA A 33 6.79 42.24 -26.29
N ARG A 34 7.05 42.77 -25.10
CA ARG A 34 7.49 44.18 -24.96
C ARG A 34 8.85 44.49 -25.61
N THR A 35 9.71 43.47 -25.81
CA THR A 35 10.97 43.71 -26.56
C THR A 35 10.76 43.92 -28.07
N LEU A 36 9.55 43.65 -28.57
CA LEU A 36 9.18 43.81 -29.96
C LEU A 36 8.44 45.13 -30.23
N ALA A 37 8.06 45.87 -29.19
CA ALA A 37 7.38 47.17 -29.30
C ALA A 37 8.39 48.30 -29.47
N ASN A 38 7.95 49.41 -30.12
CA ASN A 38 8.74 50.64 -30.20
C ASN A 38 8.57 51.49 -28.93
N LYS A 39 9.50 52.40 -28.66
CA LYS A 39 9.34 53.40 -27.59
C LYS A 39 8.05 54.22 -27.80
N PRO A 40 7.34 54.60 -26.76
CA PRO A 40 7.73 54.51 -25.33
C PRO A 40 7.37 53.19 -24.66
N PHE A 41 6.69 52.24 -25.33
CA PHE A 41 6.18 50.97 -24.72
C PHE A 41 7.17 49.81 -24.81
N GLY A 42 8.17 49.92 -25.72
CA GLY A 42 9.20 48.89 -25.89
C GLY A 42 10.27 48.95 -24.80
N ILE A 43 10.79 47.80 -24.44
CA ILE A 43 11.91 47.64 -23.49
C ILE A 43 13.08 46.93 -24.14
N THR A 44 14.25 47.11 -23.60
CA THR A 44 15.44 46.35 -23.99
C THR A 44 15.36 44.94 -23.50
N ARG A 45 16.11 44.00 -24.14
CA ARG A 45 16.20 42.62 -23.69
C ARG A 45 16.80 42.48 -22.28
N LYS A 46 17.65 43.44 -21.86
CA LYS A 46 18.20 43.49 -20.51
C LYS A 46 17.10 43.79 -19.50
N GLU A 47 16.33 44.85 -19.73
CA GLU A 47 15.17 45.20 -18.90
C GLU A 47 14.12 44.07 -18.86
N ALA A 48 13.87 43.38 -19.99
CA ALA A 48 12.98 42.22 -20.03
C ALA A 48 13.52 41.07 -19.19
N ALA A 49 14.83 40.82 -19.17
CA ALA A 49 15.44 39.80 -18.34
C ALA A 49 15.31 40.15 -16.85
N ASP A 50 15.54 41.37 -16.47
CA ASP A 50 15.40 41.85 -15.08
C ASP A 50 13.94 41.74 -14.59
N MET A 51 12.95 42.09 -15.44
CA MET A 51 11.52 41.93 -15.13
C MET A 51 11.13 40.51 -14.75
N VAL A 52 11.68 39.51 -15.44
CA VAL A 52 11.38 38.10 -15.18
C VAL A 52 12.41 37.42 -14.28
N LYS A 53 13.32 38.19 -13.69
CA LYS A 53 14.39 37.71 -12.77
C LYS A 53 15.25 36.60 -13.39
N LEU A 54 15.64 36.78 -14.64
CA LEU A 54 16.51 35.87 -15.39
C LEU A 54 17.78 36.57 -15.85
N SER A 55 18.84 35.80 -16.06
CA SER A 55 20.01 36.36 -16.77
C SER A 55 19.68 36.59 -18.25
N LEU A 56 20.36 37.54 -18.86
CA LEU A 56 20.18 37.87 -20.28
C LEU A 56 20.38 36.63 -21.17
N ARG A 57 21.36 35.78 -20.85
CA ARG A 57 21.62 34.51 -21.55
C ARG A 57 20.44 33.52 -21.44
N GLN A 58 19.80 33.47 -20.27
CA GLN A 58 18.60 32.61 -20.09
C GLN A 58 17.41 33.18 -20.88
N LEU A 59 17.22 34.49 -20.90
CA LEU A 59 16.17 35.10 -21.71
C LEU A 59 16.36 34.80 -23.21
N TYR A 60 17.57 34.92 -23.76
CA TYR A 60 17.85 34.55 -25.15
C TYR A 60 17.50 33.08 -25.45
N ARG A 61 17.84 32.13 -24.55
CA ARG A 61 17.47 30.72 -24.69
C ARG A 61 15.96 30.53 -24.70
N ILE A 62 15.24 31.29 -23.90
CA ILE A 62 13.76 31.22 -23.85
C ILE A 62 13.15 31.78 -25.11
N ILE A 63 13.69 32.90 -25.63
CA ILE A 63 13.26 33.52 -26.90
C ILE A 63 13.47 32.51 -28.06
N SER A 64 14.63 31.87 -28.15
CA SER A 64 14.87 30.84 -29.17
C SER A 64 13.86 29.72 -29.12
N ARG A 65 13.65 29.16 -27.94
CA ARG A 65 12.64 28.11 -27.72
C ARG A 65 11.21 28.57 -28.03
N PHE A 66 10.88 29.80 -27.66
CA PHE A 66 9.56 30.35 -27.97
C PHE A 66 9.34 30.49 -29.48
N LYS A 67 10.38 30.82 -30.24
CA LYS A 67 10.33 30.85 -31.71
C LYS A 67 10.14 29.44 -32.33
N GLU A 68 10.78 28.45 -31.76
CA GLU A 68 10.76 27.04 -32.25
C GLU A 68 9.53 26.29 -31.81
N GLU A 69 9.19 26.38 -30.53
CA GLU A 69 8.18 25.53 -29.85
C GLU A 69 6.87 26.30 -29.53
N GLY A 70 6.78 27.59 -29.85
CA GLY A 70 5.63 28.43 -29.50
C GLY A 70 5.49 28.63 -27.99
N LEU A 71 4.25 28.66 -27.49
CA LEU A 71 3.95 28.87 -26.05
C LEU A 71 4.56 27.81 -25.14
N SER A 72 4.77 26.59 -25.59
CA SER A 72 5.41 25.51 -24.82
C SER A 72 6.87 25.82 -24.49
N GLY A 73 7.56 26.55 -25.34
CA GLY A 73 8.94 26.99 -25.14
C GLY A 73 9.15 27.94 -23.94
N LEU A 74 8.07 28.55 -23.45
CA LEU A 74 8.08 29.40 -22.25
C LEU A 74 8.05 28.60 -20.94
N LEU A 75 7.67 27.32 -21.00
CA LEU A 75 7.56 26.48 -19.84
C LEU A 75 8.93 25.98 -19.35
N HIS A 76 8.98 25.61 -18.08
CA HIS A 76 10.16 24.93 -17.55
C HIS A 76 10.28 23.53 -18.17
N ARG A 77 11.45 23.22 -18.71
CA ARG A 77 11.74 21.83 -19.13
C ARG A 77 11.89 20.95 -17.91
N SER A 78 11.51 19.68 -18.05
CA SER A 78 11.76 18.67 -17.04
C SER A 78 13.25 18.62 -16.70
N ARG A 79 13.57 18.58 -15.40
CA ARG A 79 14.93 18.37 -14.90
C ARG A 79 15.26 16.89 -14.74
N ARG A 80 14.33 15.99 -15.09
CA ARG A 80 14.57 14.56 -15.04
C ARG A 80 15.69 14.16 -16.01
N PRO A 81 16.61 13.31 -15.60
CA PRO A 81 17.58 12.70 -16.51
C PRO A 81 16.84 12.02 -17.67
N LYS A 82 17.35 12.14 -18.89
CA LYS A 82 16.80 11.43 -20.04
C LYS A 82 17.00 9.92 -19.92
N ASN A 83 18.14 9.51 -19.36
CA ASN A 83 18.47 8.13 -19.06
C ASN A 83 18.56 7.94 -17.56
N SER A 84 17.89 6.94 -17.03
CA SER A 84 17.94 6.53 -15.63
C SER A 84 18.36 5.06 -15.58
N PRO A 85 19.66 4.77 -15.30
CA PRO A 85 20.18 3.39 -15.28
C PRO A 85 19.40 2.47 -14.32
N ASN A 86 18.83 3.05 -13.26
CA ASN A 86 18.08 2.33 -12.23
C ASN A 86 16.56 2.35 -12.48
N LYS A 87 16.10 2.68 -13.70
CA LYS A 87 14.67 2.58 -14.03
C LYS A 87 14.26 1.11 -14.01
N THR A 88 13.16 0.80 -13.33
CA THR A 88 12.51 -0.52 -13.40
C THR A 88 12.19 -0.82 -14.86
N SER A 89 12.53 -2.01 -15.34
CA SER A 89 12.24 -2.41 -16.72
C SER A 89 10.74 -2.59 -16.94
N ASP A 90 10.31 -2.53 -18.19
CA ASP A 90 8.90 -2.67 -18.53
C ASP A 90 8.38 -4.09 -18.24
N GLU A 91 9.27 -5.12 -18.32
CA GLU A 91 8.97 -6.49 -17.93
C GLU A 91 8.73 -6.60 -16.43
N GLU A 92 9.58 -5.98 -15.62
CA GLU A 92 9.41 -5.96 -14.15
C GLU A 92 8.14 -5.22 -13.74
N GLU A 93 7.81 -4.12 -14.41
CA GLU A 93 6.56 -3.40 -14.17
C GLU A 93 5.34 -4.29 -14.47
N LYS A 94 5.37 -5.06 -15.57
CA LYS A 94 4.31 -6.03 -15.89
C LYS A 94 4.19 -7.12 -14.86
N VAL A 95 5.30 -7.70 -14.38
CA VAL A 95 5.27 -8.70 -13.31
C VAL A 95 4.64 -8.14 -12.04
N ILE A 96 5.01 -6.93 -11.64
CA ILE A 96 4.44 -6.26 -10.46
C ILE A 96 2.92 -6.08 -10.61
N GLN A 97 2.46 -5.63 -11.79
CA GLN A 97 1.03 -5.45 -12.08
C GLN A 97 0.27 -6.78 -12.05
N GLN A 98 0.79 -7.81 -12.73
CA GLN A 98 0.17 -9.13 -12.77
C GLN A 98 0.03 -9.75 -11.36
N VAL A 99 1.07 -9.63 -10.53
CA VAL A 99 0.99 -10.08 -9.12
C VAL A 99 -0.03 -9.27 -8.35
N ARG A 100 -0.12 -7.96 -8.58
CA ARG A 100 -1.12 -7.08 -7.96
C ARG A 100 -2.53 -7.50 -8.36
N ASP A 101 -2.77 -7.70 -9.65
CA ASP A 101 -4.07 -8.07 -10.21
C ASP A 101 -4.54 -9.46 -9.74
N ALA A 102 -3.63 -10.39 -9.58
CA ALA A 102 -3.95 -11.73 -9.10
C ALA A 102 -4.23 -11.77 -7.59
N SER A 103 -3.49 -11.00 -6.79
CA SER A 103 -3.48 -11.14 -5.33
C SER A 103 -4.22 -10.03 -4.57
N GLY A 104 -4.26 -8.82 -5.11
CA GLY A 104 -4.68 -7.61 -4.38
C GLY A 104 -3.69 -7.19 -3.28
N PHE A 105 -2.48 -7.74 -3.24
CA PHE A 105 -1.48 -7.45 -2.22
C PHE A 105 -0.96 -6.01 -2.27
N GLY A 106 -0.46 -5.53 -1.13
CA GLY A 106 0.25 -4.25 -1.05
C GLY A 106 1.73 -4.38 -1.46
N PRO A 107 2.44 -3.23 -1.60
CA PRO A 107 3.81 -3.19 -2.11
C PRO A 107 4.80 -4.12 -1.39
N ASP A 108 4.74 -4.19 -0.05
CA ASP A 108 5.64 -5.04 0.75
C ASP A 108 5.44 -6.53 0.43
N ALA A 109 4.18 -6.97 0.35
CA ALA A 109 3.87 -8.36 0.08
C ALA A 109 4.24 -8.77 -1.36
N ILE A 110 4.03 -7.87 -2.34
CA ILE A 110 4.43 -8.08 -3.74
C ILE A 110 5.95 -8.17 -3.85
N ALA A 111 6.68 -7.23 -3.25
CA ALA A 111 8.14 -7.24 -3.25
C ALA A 111 8.69 -8.55 -2.67
N HIS A 112 8.12 -9.01 -1.56
CA HIS A 112 8.49 -10.28 -0.94
C HIS A 112 8.24 -11.49 -1.82
N LEU A 113 7.06 -11.55 -2.44
CA LEU A 113 6.70 -12.68 -3.30
C LEU A 113 7.61 -12.75 -4.53
N ILE A 114 7.92 -11.60 -5.17
CA ILE A 114 8.85 -11.56 -6.29
C ILE A 114 10.28 -11.92 -5.84
N GLN A 115 10.71 -11.42 -4.68
CA GLN A 115 12.05 -11.75 -4.16
C GLN A 115 12.19 -13.24 -3.81
N GLU A 116 11.16 -13.85 -3.24
CA GLU A 116 11.13 -15.29 -2.99
C GLU A 116 11.21 -16.11 -4.29
N SER A 117 10.45 -15.68 -5.31
CA SER A 117 10.53 -16.25 -6.66
C SER A 117 11.95 -16.16 -7.23
N ASN A 118 12.53 -14.95 -7.17
CA ASN A 118 13.91 -14.73 -7.64
C ASN A 118 14.91 -15.64 -6.93
N SER A 119 14.81 -15.75 -5.60
CA SER A 119 15.68 -16.60 -4.80
C SER A 119 15.57 -18.08 -5.20
N ARG A 120 14.37 -18.60 -5.38
CA ARG A 120 14.11 -19.98 -5.82
C ARG A 120 14.63 -20.28 -7.22
N ASN A 121 14.65 -19.29 -8.08
CA ASN A 121 15.15 -19.38 -9.46
C ASN A 121 16.64 -19.00 -9.58
N GLY A 122 17.36 -18.82 -8.48
CA GLY A 122 18.78 -18.45 -8.49
C GLY A 122 19.06 -17.02 -8.95
N ILE A 123 18.05 -16.15 -9.02
CA ILE A 123 18.18 -14.76 -9.43
C ILE A 123 18.54 -13.90 -8.20
N THR A 124 19.70 -13.25 -8.23
CA THR A 124 20.20 -12.43 -7.11
C THR A 124 19.58 -11.04 -7.01
N LYS A 125 18.76 -10.65 -7.99
CA LYS A 125 18.15 -9.32 -8.05
C LYS A 125 17.14 -9.11 -6.91
N LYS A 126 17.42 -8.09 -6.08
CA LYS A 126 16.53 -7.68 -4.97
C LYS A 126 15.46 -6.70 -5.46
N VAL A 127 14.22 -6.95 -5.08
CA VAL A 127 13.09 -6.05 -5.33
C VAL A 127 12.71 -5.35 -4.03
N HIS A 128 12.88 -4.02 -4.00
CA HIS A 128 12.59 -3.24 -2.80
C HIS A 128 11.10 -2.81 -2.77
N PRO A 129 10.42 -2.85 -1.61
CA PRO A 129 9.03 -2.41 -1.48
C PRO A 129 8.74 -1.01 -2.01
N SER A 130 9.70 -0.07 -1.85
CA SER A 130 9.54 1.29 -2.39
C SER A 130 9.53 1.34 -3.92
N THR A 131 10.25 0.42 -4.59
CA THR A 131 10.22 0.30 -6.05
C THR A 131 8.84 -0.16 -6.49
N VAL A 132 8.30 -1.20 -5.86
CA VAL A 132 6.93 -1.68 -6.13
C VAL A 132 5.90 -0.58 -5.85
N TYR A 133 6.01 0.13 -4.74
CA TYR A 133 5.13 1.26 -4.42
C TYR A 133 5.16 2.33 -5.53
N ASN A 134 6.34 2.73 -5.98
CA ASN A 134 6.49 3.75 -7.02
C ASN A 134 5.92 3.29 -8.37
N VAL A 135 6.06 2.01 -8.72
CA VAL A 135 5.42 1.44 -9.90
C VAL A 135 3.91 1.53 -9.78
N LEU A 136 3.32 1.02 -8.69
CA LEU A 136 1.88 1.01 -8.48
C LEU A 136 1.25 2.41 -8.41
N VAL A 137 1.97 3.40 -7.87
CA VAL A 137 1.53 4.81 -7.91
C VAL A 137 1.56 5.37 -9.33
N ARG A 138 2.61 5.05 -10.10
CA ARG A 138 2.75 5.53 -11.49
C ARG A 138 1.70 4.93 -12.42
N THR A 139 1.32 3.66 -12.20
CA THR A 139 0.27 2.96 -12.94
C THR A 139 -1.14 3.23 -12.41
N GLN A 140 -1.28 4.13 -11.44
CA GLN A 140 -2.55 4.52 -10.81
C GLN A 140 -3.29 3.38 -10.09
N GLU A 141 -2.60 2.30 -9.76
CA GLU A 141 -3.14 1.18 -8.98
C GLU A 141 -3.37 1.52 -7.50
N ILE A 142 -2.64 2.50 -7.00
CA ILE A 142 -2.78 3.03 -5.64
C ILE A 142 -2.62 4.55 -5.62
N GLU A 143 -3.39 5.20 -4.75
CA GLU A 143 -3.23 6.63 -4.50
C GLU A 143 -2.04 6.91 -3.59
N LYS A 144 -1.40 8.06 -3.80
CA LYS A 144 -0.30 8.51 -2.95
C LYS A 144 -0.84 9.01 -1.61
N GLU A 145 -0.77 8.17 -0.59
CA GLU A 145 -1.20 8.52 0.75
C GLU A 145 -0.23 9.49 1.44
N LYS A 146 -0.77 10.51 2.13
CA LYS A 146 0.00 11.33 3.06
C LYS A 146 0.24 10.52 4.34
N ARG A 147 1.50 10.29 4.71
CA ARG A 147 1.84 9.63 5.97
C ARG A 147 1.47 10.53 7.14
N ILE A 148 0.50 10.11 7.95
CA ILE A 148 0.20 10.71 9.25
C ILE A 148 1.04 9.98 10.28
N GLN A 149 1.95 10.70 10.94
CA GLN A 149 2.75 10.14 12.04
C GLN A 149 1.92 10.21 13.33
N ASN A 150 1.31 9.10 13.73
CA ASN A 150 0.67 8.98 15.04
C ASN A 150 1.67 8.40 16.04
N LYS A 151 1.86 9.09 17.17
CA LYS A 151 2.68 8.61 18.29
C LYS A 151 1.86 7.63 19.13
N TRP A 152 1.88 6.35 18.76
CA TRP A 152 1.22 5.28 19.50
C TRP A 152 2.17 4.67 20.53
N LYS A 153 1.66 4.33 21.73
CA LYS A 153 2.38 3.49 22.69
C LYS A 153 2.35 2.05 22.18
N PHE A 154 3.53 1.49 21.95
CA PHE A 154 3.70 0.10 21.55
C PHE A 154 3.88 -0.78 22.77
N PHE A 155 3.20 -1.93 22.82
CA PHE A 155 3.46 -2.97 23.81
C PHE A 155 3.61 -4.32 23.10
N GLU A 156 4.40 -5.22 23.68
CA GLU A 156 4.62 -6.56 23.18
C GLU A 156 4.86 -7.50 24.37
N TRP A 157 4.22 -8.66 24.35
CA TRP A 157 4.45 -9.70 25.33
C TRP A 157 5.74 -10.48 25.04
N GLY A 158 6.43 -10.98 26.09
CA GLY A 158 7.82 -11.40 26.02
C GLY A 158 8.11 -12.65 25.17
N HIS A 159 7.14 -13.54 24.98
CA HIS A 159 7.33 -14.79 24.21
C HIS A 159 6.03 -15.27 23.55
N PRO A 160 6.12 -16.18 22.56
CA PRO A 160 4.95 -16.78 21.90
C PRO A 160 4.05 -17.50 22.93
N ARG A 161 2.75 -17.55 22.63
CA ARG A 161 1.69 -18.14 23.48
C ARG A 161 1.42 -17.42 24.81
N ARG A 162 2.12 -16.32 25.08
CA ARG A 162 1.89 -15.52 26.29
C ARG A 162 0.55 -14.78 26.24
N LEU A 163 0.20 -14.23 25.06
CA LEU A 163 -1.10 -13.60 24.82
C LEU A 163 -1.58 -13.91 23.42
N ILE A 164 -2.75 -14.52 23.33
CA ILE A 164 -3.49 -14.64 22.06
C ILE A 164 -4.67 -13.69 22.09
N GLN A 165 -4.80 -12.89 21.05
CA GLN A 165 -5.93 -11.98 20.82
C GLN A 165 -6.95 -12.70 19.95
N ALA A 166 -8.25 -12.56 20.25
CA ALA A 166 -9.32 -13.13 19.42
C ALA A 166 -10.45 -12.11 19.23
N ASP A 167 -11.02 -12.10 18.01
CA ASP A 167 -12.12 -11.21 17.65
C ASP A 167 -12.91 -11.79 16.48
N LEU A 168 -14.17 -11.35 16.35
CA LEU A 168 -15.06 -11.69 15.24
C LEU A 168 -15.21 -10.52 14.28
N THR A 169 -15.23 -10.85 13.00
CA THR A 169 -15.53 -9.88 11.94
C THR A 169 -16.49 -10.50 10.93
N LYS A 170 -17.01 -9.70 10.01
CA LYS A 170 -17.84 -10.19 8.91
C LYS A 170 -17.24 -9.81 7.56
N LEU A 171 -17.36 -10.71 6.59
CA LEU A 171 -17.12 -10.47 5.18
C LEU A 171 -18.36 -10.90 4.41
N TYR A 172 -19.01 -9.96 3.72
CA TYR A 172 -20.27 -10.19 2.99
C TYR A 172 -21.35 -10.90 3.82
N GLY A 173 -21.40 -10.61 5.15
CA GLY A 173 -22.32 -11.23 6.08
C GLY A 173 -21.84 -12.54 6.71
N VAL A 174 -20.80 -13.19 6.17
CA VAL A 174 -20.23 -14.41 6.74
C VAL A 174 -19.34 -14.06 7.92
N PRO A 175 -19.56 -14.64 9.12
CA PRO A 175 -18.70 -14.41 10.29
C PRO A 175 -17.32 -15.05 10.07
N ILE A 176 -16.27 -14.34 10.47
CA ILE A 176 -14.90 -14.83 10.45
C ILE A 176 -14.32 -14.62 11.85
N LEU A 177 -13.99 -15.72 12.51
CA LEU A 177 -13.19 -15.72 13.73
C LEU A 177 -11.73 -15.53 13.36
N ARG A 178 -11.05 -14.65 14.09
CA ARG A 178 -9.62 -14.37 13.95
C ARG A 178 -8.94 -14.50 15.29
N MET A 179 -7.73 -15.04 15.27
CA MET A 179 -6.84 -15.08 16.41
C MET A 179 -5.44 -14.64 15.98
N GLU A 180 -4.69 -14.03 16.87
CA GLU A 180 -3.31 -13.58 16.62
C GLU A 180 -2.48 -13.69 17.89
N ASP A 181 -1.29 -14.26 17.78
CA ASP A 181 -0.30 -14.26 18.87
C ASP A 181 0.38 -12.89 18.95
N ASP A 182 0.34 -12.27 20.12
CA ASP A 182 0.81 -10.89 20.34
C ASP A 182 2.31 -10.74 20.10
N HIS A 183 3.12 -11.74 20.43
CA HIS A 183 4.56 -11.71 20.30
C HIS A 183 5.01 -11.96 18.85
N SER A 184 4.56 -13.06 18.28
CA SER A 184 5.02 -13.50 16.96
C SER A 184 4.27 -12.89 15.78
N ARG A 185 3.10 -12.31 16.00
CA ARG A 185 2.16 -11.88 14.94
C ARG A 185 1.58 -13.04 14.13
N LYS A 186 1.73 -14.27 14.57
CA LYS A 186 1.11 -15.42 13.91
C LYS A 186 -0.39 -15.28 13.94
N GLY A 187 -1.01 -15.32 12.76
CA GLY A 187 -2.43 -15.12 12.58
C GLY A 187 -3.15 -16.40 12.17
N TRP A 188 -4.33 -16.61 12.73
CA TRP A 188 -5.27 -17.66 12.38
C TRP A 188 -6.63 -17.07 12.08
N ALA A 189 -7.34 -17.65 11.13
CA ALA A 189 -8.72 -17.29 10.86
C ALA A 189 -9.52 -18.47 10.33
N ILE A 190 -10.85 -18.43 10.55
CA ILE A 190 -11.80 -19.39 10.01
C ILE A 190 -13.16 -18.70 9.81
N ALA A 191 -13.81 -18.98 8.67
CA ALA A 191 -15.18 -18.57 8.44
C ALA A 191 -16.16 -19.54 9.13
N LEU A 192 -17.00 -18.97 9.97
CA LEU A 192 -17.97 -19.71 10.77
C LEU A 192 -19.36 -19.74 10.09
N PRO A 193 -20.22 -20.73 10.40
CA PRO A 193 -21.59 -20.74 9.93
C PRO A 193 -22.44 -19.65 10.59
N ASP A 194 -22.17 -19.36 11.85
CA ASP A 194 -22.88 -18.37 12.68
C ASP A 194 -21.96 -17.79 13.78
N GLN A 195 -22.51 -16.93 14.63
CA GLN A 195 -21.77 -16.28 15.73
C GLN A 195 -22.18 -16.80 17.11
N ARG A 196 -22.82 -17.99 17.17
CA ARG A 196 -23.18 -18.61 18.47
C ARG A 196 -21.92 -18.96 19.24
N ASP A 197 -21.98 -18.87 20.53
CA ASP A 197 -20.88 -19.13 21.48
C ASP A 197 -20.23 -20.53 21.25
N VAL A 198 -21.05 -21.57 21.10
CA VAL A 198 -20.57 -22.94 20.80
C VAL A 198 -19.76 -22.96 19.50
N THR A 199 -20.28 -22.33 18.44
CA THR A 199 -19.62 -22.28 17.13
C THR A 199 -18.31 -21.52 17.19
N VAL A 200 -18.29 -20.40 17.93
CA VAL A 200 -17.08 -19.59 18.10
C VAL A 200 -16.01 -20.36 18.87
N VAL A 201 -16.37 -20.99 19.99
CA VAL A 201 -15.45 -21.77 20.80
C VAL A 201 -14.91 -22.98 20.04
N ASP A 202 -15.72 -23.67 19.25
CA ASP A 202 -15.26 -24.76 18.39
C ASP A 202 -14.32 -24.27 17.28
N GLY A 203 -14.59 -23.06 16.75
CA GLY A 203 -13.66 -22.39 15.86
C GLY A 203 -12.31 -22.10 16.52
N MET A 204 -12.30 -21.58 17.75
CA MET A 204 -11.07 -21.32 18.52
C MET A 204 -10.25 -22.61 18.73
N LYS A 205 -10.90 -23.70 19.12
CA LYS A 205 -10.24 -25.03 19.28
C LYS A 205 -9.59 -25.53 17.99
N LYS A 206 -10.24 -25.30 16.85
CA LYS A 206 -9.70 -25.68 15.52
C LYS A 206 -8.51 -24.82 15.11
N LEU A 207 -8.48 -23.55 15.49
CA LEU A 207 -7.42 -22.62 15.12
C LEU A 207 -6.18 -22.78 16.01
N VAL A 208 -6.37 -22.92 17.31
CA VAL A 208 -5.28 -23.06 18.29
C VAL A 208 -5.60 -24.27 19.17
N ASN A 209 -4.97 -25.40 18.86
CA ASN A 209 -5.17 -26.67 19.56
C ASN A 209 -4.09 -26.94 20.62
N GLU A 210 -3.50 -25.91 21.18
CA GLU A 210 -2.50 -26.01 22.24
C GLU A 210 -2.85 -25.03 23.37
N ARG A 211 -2.25 -25.25 24.55
CA ARG A 211 -2.44 -24.34 25.69
C ARG A 211 -1.61 -23.06 25.51
N TYR A 212 -2.15 -21.96 26.02
CA TYR A 212 -1.50 -20.66 26.04
C TYR A 212 -1.88 -19.89 27.32
N ASP A 213 -1.14 -18.85 27.66
CA ASP A 213 -1.28 -18.27 28.98
C ASP A 213 -2.51 -17.37 29.08
N ASN A 214 -2.67 -16.41 28.19
CA ASN A 214 -3.73 -15.42 28.27
C ASN A 214 -4.51 -15.29 26.96
N LEU A 215 -5.81 -15.06 27.08
CA LEU A 215 -6.69 -14.71 25.96
C LEU A 215 -7.16 -13.27 26.11
N LEU A 216 -7.03 -12.47 25.06
CA LEU A 216 -7.61 -11.11 24.99
C LEU A 216 -8.75 -11.08 23.97
N THR A 217 -9.93 -10.65 24.42
CA THR A 217 -11.10 -10.47 23.56
C THR A 217 -11.77 -9.13 23.78
N ASP A 218 -12.68 -8.76 22.91
CA ASP A 218 -13.65 -7.72 23.18
C ASP A 218 -14.73 -8.18 24.18
N ASN A 219 -15.68 -7.28 24.49
CA ASN A 219 -16.80 -7.57 25.38
C ASN A 219 -18.03 -8.15 24.66
N GLY A 220 -17.84 -8.75 23.48
CA GLY A 220 -18.92 -9.38 22.72
C GLY A 220 -19.62 -10.49 23.54
N SER A 221 -20.91 -10.70 23.31
CA SER A 221 -21.71 -11.69 24.06
C SER A 221 -21.13 -13.10 24.01
N GLN A 222 -20.56 -13.49 22.85
CA GLN A 222 -19.90 -14.78 22.62
C GLN A 222 -18.64 -14.98 23.48
N PHE A 223 -18.00 -13.89 23.94
CA PHE A 223 -16.82 -13.92 24.80
C PHE A 223 -17.14 -13.56 26.26
N SER A 224 -18.42 -13.44 26.61
CA SER A 224 -18.87 -13.02 27.95
C SER A 224 -18.42 -13.97 29.06
N ARG A 225 -18.08 -13.41 30.21
CA ARG A 225 -17.81 -14.17 31.46
C ARG A 225 -18.98 -15.05 31.91
N LYS A 226 -20.21 -14.67 31.59
CA LYS A 226 -21.43 -15.41 31.93
C LYS A 226 -21.61 -16.64 31.02
N ASN A 227 -20.88 -16.73 29.92
CA ASN A 227 -20.98 -17.83 28.96
C ASN A 227 -20.28 -19.08 29.49
N SER A 228 -21.07 -20.12 29.77
CA SER A 228 -20.56 -21.39 30.32
C SER A 228 -19.65 -22.12 29.36
N VAL A 229 -19.89 -22.03 28.04
CA VAL A 229 -19.09 -22.67 27.01
C VAL A 229 -17.71 -22.02 26.95
N MET A 230 -17.67 -20.67 26.95
CA MET A 230 -16.42 -19.92 26.96
C MET A 230 -15.60 -20.15 28.23
N ARG A 231 -16.27 -20.22 29.39
CA ARG A 231 -15.61 -20.54 30.66
C ARG A 231 -14.93 -21.87 30.63
N LYS A 232 -15.64 -22.97 30.20
CA LYS A 232 -15.05 -24.29 30.03
C LYS A 232 -13.87 -24.32 29.05
N TYR A 233 -13.94 -23.54 27.99
CA TYR A 233 -12.82 -23.37 27.07
C TYR A 233 -11.61 -22.76 27.78
N CYS A 234 -11.79 -21.66 28.51
CA CYS A 234 -10.72 -20.98 29.25
C CYS A 234 -10.07 -21.92 30.28
N GLU A 235 -10.86 -22.63 31.07
CA GLU A 235 -10.36 -23.62 32.07
C GLU A 235 -9.48 -24.70 31.44
N LYS A 236 -9.82 -25.11 30.22
CA LYS A 236 -9.09 -26.20 29.53
C LYS A 236 -7.83 -25.69 28.79
N TYR A 237 -7.88 -24.55 28.16
CA TYR A 237 -6.85 -24.08 27.22
C TYR A 237 -5.98 -22.94 27.75
N LEU A 238 -6.40 -22.19 28.77
CA LEU A 238 -5.59 -21.13 29.35
C LEU A 238 -4.80 -21.61 30.55
N ASN A 239 -3.56 -21.15 30.66
CA ASN A 239 -2.73 -21.33 31.86
C ASN A 239 -2.98 -20.26 32.92
N GLU A 240 -3.32 -19.02 32.48
CA GLU A 240 -3.51 -17.89 33.37
C GLU A 240 -4.95 -17.35 33.31
N LYS A 241 -5.26 -16.42 32.37
CA LYS A 241 -6.55 -15.72 32.43
C LYS A 241 -7.12 -15.29 31.08
N HIS A 242 -8.44 -15.08 31.08
CA HIS A 242 -9.15 -14.38 30.04
C HIS A 242 -9.21 -12.88 30.37
N ILE A 243 -8.73 -12.04 29.47
CA ILE A 243 -8.64 -10.59 29.59
C ILE A 243 -9.67 -9.97 28.63
N TRP A 244 -10.43 -9.00 29.09
CA TRP A 244 -11.36 -8.23 28.23
C TRP A 244 -10.83 -6.85 28.00
N THR A 245 -10.97 -6.35 26.76
CA THR A 245 -10.63 -4.95 26.46
C THR A 245 -11.49 -4.01 27.27
N SER A 246 -10.91 -2.91 27.75
CA SER A 246 -11.68 -1.83 28.36
C SER A 246 -12.60 -1.19 27.31
N VAL A 247 -13.81 -0.79 27.74
CA VAL A 247 -14.73 -0.03 26.89
C VAL A 247 -14.02 1.24 26.39
N HIS A 248 -14.09 1.50 25.10
CA HIS A 248 -13.43 2.64 24.42
C HIS A 248 -11.89 2.62 24.31
N HIS A 249 -11.21 1.46 24.48
CA HIS A 249 -9.78 1.34 24.21
C HIS A 249 -9.47 0.41 23.01
N PRO A 250 -9.82 0.79 21.75
CA PRO A 250 -9.59 -0.03 20.55
C PRO A 250 -8.11 -0.25 20.25
N GLN A 251 -7.23 0.53 20.89
CA GLN A 251 -5.77 0.47 20.67
C GLN A 251 -5.15 -0.85 21.14
N THR A 252 -5.76 -1.49 22.14
CA THR A 252 -5.28 -2.76 22.72
C THR A 252 -5.28 -3.90 21.72
N MET A 253 -6.17 -3.87 20.70
CA MET A 253 -6.26 -4.88 19.63
C MET A 253 -5.69 -4.38 18.28
N GLY A 254 -4.81 -3.39 18.30
CA GLY A 254 -4.24 -2.78 17.09
C GLY A 254 -3.51 -3.76 16.18
N LYS A 255 -2.85 -4.76 16.75
CA LYS A 255 -2.13 -5.82 16.04
C LYS A 255 -3.10 -6.70 15.27
N LEU A 256 -4.09 -7.26 15.93
CA LEU A 256 -5.17 -8.06 15.32
C LEU A 256 -5.94 -7.25 14.25
N SER A 257 -6.08 -5.94 14.44
CA SER A 257 -6.67 -5.04 13.44
C SER A 257 -5.82 -4.95 12.16
N ALA A 258 -4.49 -4.97 12.27
CA ALA A 258 -3.59 -4.98 11.12
C ALA A 258 -3.70 -6.29 10.32
N TYR A 259 -3.69 -7.43 11.01
CA TYR A 259 -3.98 -8.74 10.41
C TYR A 259 -5.34 -8.75 9.71
N GLN A 260 -6.39 -8.23 10.37
CA GLN A 260 -7.73 -8.13 9.79
C GLN A 260 -7.76 -7.33 8.49
N LYS A 261 -7.12 -6.16 8.47
CA LYS A 261 -7.08 -5.31 7.27
C LYS A 261 -6.43 -6.04 6.10
N ALA A 262 -5.33 -6.74 6.35
CA ALA A 262 -4.63 -7.52 5.33
C ALA A 262 -5.49 -8.69 4.81
N LEU A 263 -6.06 -9.48 5.72
CA LEU A 263 -6.94 -10.60 5.39
C LEU A 263 -8.18 -10.14 4.61
N LYS A 264 -8.90 -9.11 5.10
CA LYS A 264 -10.10 -8.60 4.41
C LYS A 264 -9.79 -8.05 3.03
N ARG A 265 -8.66 -7.35 2.85
CA ARG A 265 -8.25 -6.86 1.52
C ARG A 265 -8.07 -8.03 0.55
N PHE A 266 -7.32 -9.05 0.95
CA PHE A 266 -7.10 -10.24 0.15
C PHE A 266 -8.42 -10.98 -0.16
N LEU A 267 -9.23 -11.26 0.86
CA LEU A 267 -10.50 -11.97 0.68
C LEU A 267 -11.50 -11.19 -0.20
N ARG A 268 -11.59 -9.87 -0.06
CA ARG A 268 -12.46 -9.06 -0.95
C ARG A 268 -12.05 -9.21 -2.40
N HIS A 269 -10.76 -9.21 -2.66
CA HIS A 269 -10.21 -9.38 -3.99
C HIS A 269 -10.56 -10.77 -4.57
N GLN A 270 -10.38 -11.85 -3.80
CA GLN A 270 -10.61 -13.22 -4.26
C GLN A 270 -12.10 -13.60 -4.33
N MET A 271 -12.92 -13.09 -3.43
CA MET A 271 -14.32 -13.50 -3.30
C MET A 271 -15.26 -12.69 -4.17
N ARG A 272 -14.92 -11.44 -4.52
CA ARG A 272 -15.72 -10.55 -5.37
C ARG A 272 -17.22 -10.54 -5.02
N GLY A 273 -17.55 -10.45 -3.70
CA GLY A 273 -18.92 -10.45 -3.19
C GLY A 273 -19.51 -11.83 -2.87
N SER A 274 -18.87 -12.94 -3.23
CA SER A 274 -19.35 -14.29 -2.93
C SER A 274 -19.40 -14.57 -1.43
N ARG A 275 -20.49 -15.20 -0.96
CA ARG A 275 -20.72 -15.61 0.44
C ARG A 275 -20.41 -17.08 0.71
N ASN A 276 -19.83 -17.80 -0.26
CA ASN A 276 -19.54 -19.21 -0.11
C ASN A 276 -18.47 -19.43 0.97
N ARG A 277 -18.89 -19.98 2.13
CA ARG A 277 -18.04 -20.20 3.30
C ARG A 277 -16.89 -21.16 3.01
N THR A 278 -17.10 -22.23 2.27
CA THR A 278 -16.04 -23.18 1.90
C THR A 278 -14.96 -22.50 1.09
N ARG A 279 -15.35 -21.68 0.10
CA ARG A 279 -14.43 -20.90 -0.72
C ARG A 279 -13.71 -19.83 0.12
N ILE A 280 -14.39 -19.19 1.07
CA ILE A 280 -13.75 -18.25 2.01
C ILE A 280 -12.69 -18.99 2.84
N ASN A 281 -12.99 -20.16 3.39
CA ASN A 281 -12.03 -20.96 4.17
C ASN A 281 -10.84 -21.42 3.34
N TYR A 282 -11.04 -21.78 2.08
CA TYR A 282 -9.94 -22.07 1.16
C TYR A 282 -9.00 -20.88 1.02
N TRP A 283 -9.54 -19.71 0.73
CA TRP A 283 -8.70 -18.50 0.58
C TRP A 283 -8.08 -18.01 1.88
N ILE A 284 -8.74 -18.23 3.02
CA ILE A 284 -8.15 -18.00 4.35
C ILE A 284 -6.91 -18.90 4.54
N SER A 285 -6.99 -20.18 4.18
CA SER A 285 -5.85 -21.10 4.33
C SER A 285 -4.66 -20.69 3.46
N VAL A 286 -4.92 -20.27 2.20
CA VAL A 286 -3.89 -19.74 1.29
C VAL A 286 -3.26 -18.47 1.86
N PHE A 287 -4.09 -17.53 2.34
CA PHE A 287 -3.61 -16.29 2.94
C PHE A 287 -2.77 -16.54 4.19
N ASN A 288 -3.24 -17.39 5.11
CA ASN A 288 -2.53 -17.68 6.36
C ASN A 288 -1.19 -18.38 6.09
N GLY A 289 -1.12 -19.25 5.09
CA GLY A 289 0.14 -19.83 4.64
C GLY A 289 1.17 -18.76 4.27
N PHE A 290 0.79 -17.85 3.39
CA PHE A 290 1.63 -16.73 3.02
C PHE A 290 1.91 -15.77 4.18
N TYR A 291 0.88 -15.36 4.92
CA TYR A 291 1.01 -14.38 6.00
C TYR A 291 1.98 -14.84 7.09
N ASN A 292 1.88 -16.11 7.48
CA ASN A 292 2.67 -16.66 8.56
C ASN A 292 4.08 -17.10 8.12
N ASN A 293 4.24 -17.64 6.92
CA ASN A 293 5.51 -18.25 6.48
C ASN A 293 6.24 -17.45 5.41
N GLY A 294 5.54 -16.61 4.62
CA GLY A 294 6.15 -15.89 3.51
C GLY A 294 6.29 -14.40 3.73
N ARG A 295 5.39 -13.78 4.51
CA ARG A 295 5.39 -12.33 4.68
C ARG A 295 6.30 -11.91 5.83
N GLN A 296 7.37 -11.18 5.52
CA GLN A 296 8.15 -10.50 6.55
C GLN A 296 7.37 -9.35 7.17
N HIS A 297 7.45 -9.23 8.48
CA HIS A 297 6.86 -8.15 9.25
C HIS A 297 7.97 -7.25 9.81
N SER A 298 7.96 -5.98 9.41
CA SER A 298 8.96 -5.00 9.84
C SER A 298 9.03 -4.83 11.36
N SER A 299 7.89 -5.00 12.05
CA SER A 299 7.83 -4.89 13.52
C SER A 299 8.51 -6.03 14.27
N ILE A 300 8.72 -7.17 13.64
CA ILE A 300 9.35 -8.36 14.25
C ILE A 300 10.63 -8.81 13.53
N GLY A 301 10.97 -8.18 12.39
CA GLY A 301 12.18 -8.47 11.62
C GLY A 301 12.24 -9.83 10.94
N THR A 302 11.15 -10.61 10.97
CA THR A 302 11.07 -11.97 10.41
C THR A 302 9.64 -12.32 10.01
N VAL A 303 9.41 -13.56 9.59
CA VAL A 303 8.06 -14.09 9.36
C VAL A 303 7.44 -14.59 10.67
N PRO A 304 6.11 -14.47 10.85
CA PRO A 304 5.43 -14.86 12.10
C PRO A 304 5.69 -16.30 12.55
N GLU A 305 5.70 -17.27 11.65
CA GLU A 305 5.89 -18.66 11.98
C GLU A 305 7.28 -18.95 12.53
N MET A 306 8.33 -18.34 11.94
CA MET A 306 9.70 -18.47 12.45
C MET A 306 9.80 -17.97 13.89
N ARG A 307 9.15 -16.83 14.20
CA ARG A 307 9.15 -16.27 15.56
C ARG A 307 8.27 -17.07 16.54
N TYR A 308 7.25 -17.76 16.04
CA TYR A 308 6.34 -18.57 16.86
C TYR A 308 6.88 -19.97 17.20
N SER A 309 7.37 -20.69 16.19
CA SER A 309 7.76 -22.10 16.30
C SER A 309 9.23 -22.38 15.98
N GLY A 310 9.97 -21.38 15.45
CA GLY A 310 11.34 -21.56 14.97
C GLY A 310 11.44 -22.32 13.63
N LYS A 311 10.33 -22.58 12.95
CA LYS A 311 10.27 -23.33 11.68
C LYS A 311 9.38 -22.60 10.69
N ILE A 312 9.62 -22.84 9.40
CA ILE A 312 8.81 -22.32 8.29
C ILE A 312 8.28 -23.49 7.48
N ASP A 313 7.03 -23.44 7.05
CA ASP A 313 6.46 -24.37 6.07
C ASP A 313 6.72 -23.80 4.66
N ASP A 314 7.73 -24.29 3.96
CA ASP A 314 8.11 -23.84 2.61
C ASP A 314 7.07 -24.11 1.52
N ASN A 315 6.08 -24.95 1.80
CA ASN A 315 4.99 -25.26 0.86
C ASN A 315 4.05 -24.06 0.63
N TRP A 316 4.11 -23.05 1.48
CA TRP A 316 3.26 -21.85 1.34
C TRP A 316 3.39 -21.18 -0.02
N TYR A 317 4.63 -21.13 -0.54
CA TYR A 317 4.92 -20.47 -1.82
C TYR A 317 4.21 -21.18 -2.98
N VAL A 318 4.42 -22.49 -3.11
CA VAL A 318 3.80 -23.29 -4.16
C VAL A 318 2.27 -23.23 -4.09
N LYS A 319 1.70 -23.35 -2.88
CA LYS A 319 0.25 -23.24 -2.67
C LYS A 319 -0.29 -21.87 -3.09
N LEU A 320 0.40 -20.78 -2.74
CA LEU A 320 -0.01 -19.42 -3.09
C LEU A 320 0.07 -19.20 -4.60
N VAL A 321 1.22 -19.50 -5.21
CA VAL A 321 1.46 -19.28 -6.65
C VAL A 321 0.45 -20.03 -7.49
N LYS A 322 0.20 -21.33 -7.16
CA LYS A 322 -0.81 -22.16 -7.82
C LYS A 322 -2.23 -21.60 -7.62
N ALA A 323 -2.60 -21.23 -6.39
CA ALA A 323 -3.93 -20.68 -6.10
C ALA A 323 -4.21 -19.38 -6.86
N LEU A 324 -3.18 -18.54 -7.04
CA LEU A 324 -3.26 -17.25 -7.76
C LEU A 324 -2.99 -17.37 -9.27
N LYS A 325 -2.65 -18.58 -9.77
CA LYS A 325 -2.28 -18.83 -11.18
C LYS A 325 -1.12 -17.96 -11.66
N LEU A 326 -0.09 -17.85 -10.85
CA LEU A 326 1.08 -17.01 -11.10
C LEU A 326 2.32 -17.82 -11.55
N GLU A 327 2.18 -19.11 -11.88
CA GLU A 327 3.28 -19.99 -12.25
C GLU A 327 4.07 -19.44 -13.44
N SER A 328 3.37 -18.95 -14.46
CA SER A 328 4.00 -18.38 -15.67
C SER A 328 4.57 -16.97 -15.46
N VAL A 329 4.19 -16.31 -14.37
CA VAL A 329 4.60 -14.92 -14.09
C VAL A 329 5.83 -14.87 -13.19
N LEU A 330 5.92 -15.81 -12.25
CA LEU A 330 6.96 -15.84 -11.21
C LEU A 330 8.08 -16.85 -11.48
N THR A 331 8.07 -17.51 -12.64
CA THR A 331 9.13 -18.42 -13.09
C THR A 331 10.13 -17.76 -14.05
N ILE A 332 10.09 -16.45 -14.20
CA ILE A 332 11.00 -15.67 -15.06
C ILE A 332 12.22 -15.20 -14.29
#